data_5768e27a33b434442bc66ba78446868c
#
_entry.id   5768e27a33b434442bc66ba78446868c
#
_cell.length_a   1.000
_cell.length_b   1.000
_cell.length_c   1.000
_cell.angle_alpha   90.00
_cell.angle_beta   90.00
_cell.angle_gamma   90.00
#
_symmetry.space_group_name_H-M   'P 1'
#
loop_
_entity.id
_entity.type
_entity.pdbx_description
1 polymer ?
#
loop_
_entity_poly.entity_id
_entity_poly.type
_entity_poly.pdbx_seq_one_letter_code
_entity_poly.pdbx_strand_id
1 'polypeptide(L)'
;MSTPPGWYPDPQFPGGQRWWDGTAWTGHATPPPQPPPAFAAAPPAGVRFDSSTWAMAAHLSALAGLFVGISAIGPLVVYLVRRDDPFVRQQAAEALNFNLSVLIYAIVGVVLFLVGSLVLIGLLMIPVLIAGAVAWLVLVILAGLKAGRGEPYRYPLTIRFVT
;
A
#
# COMPACT_ATOMS: atom_id res chain seq x y z
N MET A 1 -10.67 -49.06 20.86
CA MET A 1 -11.42 -48.33 19.80
C MET A 1 -10.37 -47.65 18.95
N SER A 2 -10.25 -48.00 17.67
CA SER A 2 -9.31 -47.36 16.74
C SER A 2 -9.88 -46.05 16.24
N THR A 3 -9.05 -45.00 16.20
CA THR A 3 -9.42 -43.73 15.63
C THR A 3 -9.73 -43.88 14.13
N PRO A 4 -10.92 -43.43 13.62
CA PRO A 4 -11.25 -43.62 12.22
C PRO A 4 -10.34 -42.80 11.30
N PRO A 5 -10.17 -43.17 10.02
CA PRO A 5 -9.46 -42.37 9.05
C PRO A 5 -10.06 -40.96 8.94
N GLY A 6 -9.21 -39.93 8.89
CA GLY A 6 -9.67 -38.54 8.82
C GLY A 6 -8.55 -37.51 8.96
N TRP A 7 -8.92 -36.24 8.82
CA TRP A 7 -8.04 -35.11 9.08
C TRP A 7 -8.03 -34.76 10.57
N TYR A 8 -6.85 -34.78 11.17
CA TYR A 8 -6.62 -34.44 12.57
C TYR A 8 -5.52 -33.39 12.71
N PRO A 9 -5.46 -32.68 13.85
CA PRO A 9 -4.39 -31.73 14.11
C PRO A 9 -3.01 -32.42 13.94
N ASP A 10 -2.11 -31.77 13.16
CA ASP A 10 -0.78 -32.33 12.90
C ASP A 10 0.08 -32.33 14.16
N PRO A 11 0.56 -33.48 14.63
CA PRO A 11 1.41 -33.55 15.81
C PRO A 11 2.79 -32.91 15.62
N GLN A 12 3.23 -32.69 14.37
CA GLN A 12 4.54 -32.11 14.04
C GLN A 12 4.47 -30.62 13.70
N PHE A 13 3.30 -30.12 13.27
CA PHE A 13 3.11 -28.70 12.86
C PHE A 13 1.88 -28.10 13.52
N PRO A 14 2.05 -27.34 14.64
CA PRO A 14 0.94 -26.68 15.31
C PRO A 14 0.12 -25.79 14.36
N GLY A 15 -1.21 -25.97 14.35
CA GLY A 15 -2.14 -25.25 13.47
C GLY A 15 -2.36 -25.87 12.09
N GLY A 16 -1.60 -26.87 11.70
CA GLY A 16 -1.84 -27.68 10.50
C GLY A 16 -2.71 -28.90 10.77
N GLN A 17 -3.15 -29.56 9.70
CA GLN A 17 -3.85 -30.85 9.78
C GLN A 17 -3.10 -31.89 8.97
N ARG A 18 -3.11 -33.15 9.45
CA ARG A 18 -2.53 -34.30 8.76
C ARG A 18 -3.57 -35.43 8.65
N TRP A 19 -3.49 -36.15 7.56
CA TRP A 19 -4.39 -37.27 7.33
C TRP A 19 -3.93 -38.52 8.09
N TRP A 20 -4.82 -39.06 8.91
CA TRP A 20 -4.71 -40.37 9.56
C TRP A 20 -5.45 -41.41 8.73
N ASP A 21 -4.80 -42.52 8.38
CA ASP A 21 -5.39 -43.58 7.56
C ASP A 21 -6.12 -44.69 8.36
N GLY A 22 -6.17 -44.54 9.67
CA GLY A 22 -6.71 -45.55 10.59
C GLY A 22 -5.65 -46.35 11.29
N THR A 23 -4.39 -46.34 10.80
CA THR A 23 -3.26 -47.11 11.35
C THR A 23 -1.99 -46.27 11.51
N ALA A 24 -1.76 -45.27 10.61
CA ALA A 24 -0.59 -44.43 10.59
C ALA A 24 -0.86 -43.02 10.08
N TRP A 25 -0.02 -42.09 10.47
CA TRP A 25 -0.01 -40.72 9.89
C TRP A 25 0.58 -40.78 8.47
N THR A 26 -0.14 -40.23 7.51
CA THR A 26 0.33 -40.19 6.12
C THR A 26 1.16 -38.93 5.83
N GLY A 27 1.77 -38.89 4.64
CA GLY A 27 2.46 -37.70 4.16
C GLY A 27 1.53 -36.54 3.72
N HIS A 28 0.19 -36.72 3.74
CA HIS A 28 -0.75 -35.67 3.39
C HIS A 28 -0.93 -34.71 4.59
N ALA A 29 -0.37 -33.53 4.49
CA ALA A 29 -0.51 -32.46 5.49
C ALA A 29 -0.99 -31.19 4.82
N THR A 30 -1.91 -30.46 5.47
CA THR A 30 -2.30 -29.10 5.09
C THR A 30 -1.54 -28.13 5.97
N PRO A 31 -0.90 -27.09 5.39
CA PRO A 31 -0.26 -26.07 6.19
C PRO A 31 -1.32 -25.32 7.03
N PRO A 32 -0.92 -24.68 8.14
CA PRO A 32 -1.80 -23.78 8.87
C PRO A 32 -2.37 -22.74 7.90
N PRO A 33 -3.63 -22.27 8.09
CA PRO A 33 -4.16 -21.15 7.32
C PRO A 33 -3.17 -19.99 7.39
N GLN A 34 -2.61 -19.59 6.26
CA GLN A 34 -1.78 -18.40 6.24
C GLN A 34 -2.67 -17.21 6.60
N PRO A 35 -2.25 -16.36 7.56
CA PRO A 35 -2.95 -15.12 7.77
C PRO A 35 -3.02 -14.39 6.42
N PRO A 36 -4.17 -13.81 6.06
CA PRO A 36 -4.29 -13.03 4.84
C PRO A 36 -3.14 -12.02 4.79
N PRO A 37 -2.55 -11.76 3.60
CA PRO A 37 -1.50 -10.76 3.47
C PRO A 37 -1.94 -9.51 4.22
N ALA A 38 -1.05 -8.89 4.98
CA ALA A 38 -1.36 -7.76 5.86
C ALA A 38 -2.12 -6.59 5.17
N PHE A 39 -2.18 -6.62 3.85
CA PHE A 39 -2.91 -5.68 2.97
C PHE A 39 -4.33 -6.11 2.60
N ALA A 40 -4.70 -7.36 2.83
CA ALA A 40 -6.07 -7.87 2.65
C ALA A 40 -6.82 -7.96 4.00
N ALA A 41 -6.18 -7.57 5.10
CA ALA A 41 -6.86 -7.48 6.38
C ALA A 41 -8.03 -6.50 6.25
N ALA A 42 -9.22 -6.94 6.66
CA ALA A 42 -10.36 -6.06 6.86
C ALA A 42 -9.93 -4.83 7.68
N PRO A 43 -10.57 -3.65 7.45
CA PRO A 43 -10.27 -2.47 8.25
C PRO A 43 -10.24 -2.86 9.72
N PRO A 44 -9.24 -2.42 10.49
CA PRO A 44 -9.18 -2.73 11.91
C PRO A 44 -10.51 -2.36 12.54
N ALA A 45 -11.10 -3.30 13.27
CA ALA A 45 -12.36 -3.09 13.96
C ALA A 45 -12.25 -1.83 14.82
N GLY A 46 -12.94 -0.75 14.43
CA GLY A 46 -12.83 0.54 15.12
C GLY A 46 -12.42 1.74 14.28
N VAL A 47 -12.16 1.60 12.95
CA VAL A 47 -11.98 2.78 12.10
C VAL A 47 -13.28 3.58 12.08
N ARG A 48 -13.25 4.75 12.70
CA ARG A 48 -14.38 5.66 12.77
C ARG A 48 -14.54 6.39 11.44
N PHE A 49 -15.76 6.86 11.15
CA PHE A 49 -16.03 7.70 9.97
C PHE A 49 -15.08 8.90 9.89
N ASP A 50 -14.77 9.53 11.03
CA ASP A 50 -13.80 10.62 11.11
C ASP A 50 -12.39 10.17 10.67
N SER A 51 -11.92 9.01 11.13
CA SER A 51 -10.61 8.46 10.74
C SER A 51 -10.50 8.16 9.25
N SER A 52 -11.54 7.58 8.64
CA SER A 52 -11.56 7.30 7.20
C SER A 52 -11.59 8.59 6.37
N THR A 53 -12.32 9.58 6.82
CA THR A 53 -12.38 10.91 6.17
C THR A 53 -11.02 11.60 6.19
N TRP A 54 -10.33 11.60 7.34
CA TRP A 54 -8.99 12.17 7.45
C TRP A 54 -7.95 11.38 6.64
N ALA A 55 -8.05 10.05 6.61
CA ALA A 55 -7.19 9.21 5.80
C ALA A 55 -7.40 9.46 4.30
N MET A 56 -8.65 9.61 3.85
CA MET A 56 -8.98 10.03 2.48
C MET A 56 -8.40 11.42 2.18
N ALA A 57 -8.57 12.37 3.10
CA ALA A 57 -8.03 13.73 2.95
C ALA A 57 -6.50 13.72 2.84
N ALA A 58 -5.81 12.83 3.56
CA ALA A 58 -4.36 12.69 3.45
C ALA A 58 -3.90 12.35 2.02
N HIS A 59 -4.61 11.47 1.32
CA HIS A 59 -4.28 11.15 -0.07
C HIS A 59 -4.71 12.27 -1.03
N LEU A 60 -5.96 12.74 -0.93
CA LEU A 60 -6.51 13.71 -1.87
C LEU A 60 -5.91 15.11 -1.71
N SER A 61 -5.40 15.46 -0.52
CA SER A 61 -4.70 16.74 -0.31
C SER A 61 -3.43 16.90 -1.17
N ALA A 62 -2.86 15.78 -1.66
CA ALA A 62 -1.78 15.83 -2.64
C ALA A 62 -2.18 16.55 -3.94
N LEU A 63 -3.47 16.49 -4.32
CA LEU A 63 -3.99 17.20 -5.49
C LEU A 63 -3.94 18.72 -5.31
N ALA A 64 -4.14 19.22 -4.08
CA ALA A 64 -3.97 20.65 -3.78
C ALA A 64 -2.52 21.12 -4.01
N GLY A 65 -1.55 20.22 -3.88
CA GLY A 65 -0.15 20.47 -4.17
C GLY A 65 0.15 20.82 -5.62
N LEU A 66 -0.74 20.49 -6.57
CA LEU A 66 -0.63 20.93 -7.96
C LEU A 66 -0.67 22.46 -8.08
N PHE A 67 -1.40 23.15 -7.21
CA PHE A 67 -1.50 24.62 -7.19
C PHE A 67 -0.33 25.29 -6.49
N VAL A 68 0.33 24.59 -5.55
CA VAL A 68 1.45 25.10 -4.74
C VAL A 68 2.80 24.59 -5.24
N GLY A 69 2.79 23.61 -6.17
CA GLY A 69 4.00 23.00 -6.74
C GLY A 69 4.62 21.89 -5.88
N ILE A 70 4.06 21.58 -4.69
CA ILE A 70 4.59 20.52 -3.80
C ILE A 70 3.46 19.65 -3.27
N SER A 71 3.24 18.50 -3.91
CA SER A 71 2.16 17.57 -3.58
C SER A 71 2.30 16.86 -2.22
N ALA A 72 3.49 16.91 -1.61
CA ALA A 72 3.75 16.29 -0.31
C ALA A 72 3.26 17.12 0.89
N ILE A 73 2.96 18.43 0.73
CA ILE A 73 2.59 19.31 1.84
C ILE A 73 1.28 18.87 2.49
N GLY A 74 0.25 18.56 1.70
CA GLY A 74 -1.05 18.16 2.23
C GLY A 74 -0.98 16.90 3.09
N PRO A 75 -0.42 15.79 2.58
CA PRO A 75 -0.16 14.58 3.37
C PRO A 75 0.68 14.84 4.63
N LEU A 76 1.71 15.70 4.54
CA LEU A 76 2.54 16.07 5.69
C LEU A 76 1.72 16.75 6.79
N VAL A 77 0.87 17.70 6.42
CA VAL A 77 -0.01 18.40 7.39
C VAL A 77 -0.91 17.40 8.10
N VAL A 78 -1.57 16.50 7.36
CA VAL A 78 -2.44 15.47 7.96
C VAL A 78 -1.64 14.55 8.89
N TYR A 79 -0.44 14.12 8.48
CA TYR A 79 0.44 13.28 9.28
C TYR A 79 0.81 13.93 10.63
N LEU A 80 1.06 15.24 10.65
CA LEU A 80 1.42 15.96 11.87
C LEU A 80 0.22 16.27 12.77
N VAL A 81 -0.94 16.61 12.17
CA VAL A 81 -2.14 17.02 12.91
C VAL A 81 -2.87 15.83 13.51
N ARG A 82 -2.88 14.68 12.83
CA ARG A 82 -3.63 13.47 13.25
C ARG A 82 -2.71 12.32 13.67
N ARG A 83 -1.57 12.63 14.22
CA ARG A 83 -0.56 11.64 14.64
C ARG A 83 -1.06 10.65 15.70
N ASP A 84 -2.11 11.00 16.45
CA ASP A 84 -2.68 10.19 17.53
C ASP A 84 -3.65 9.12 17.01
N ASP A 85 -4.07 9.19 15.76
CA ASP A 85 -4.89 8.18 15.10
C ASP A 85 -4.00 7.25 14.27
N PRO A 86 -3.82 5.97 14.67
CA PRO A 86 -2.90 5.06 14.00
C PRO A 86 -3.24 4.80 12.53
N PHE A 87 -4.54 4.73 12.19
CA PHE A 87 -4.98 4.51 10.82
C PHE A 87 -4.70 5.74 9.94
N VAL A 88 -5.06 6.93 10.40
CA VAL A 88 -4.81 8.19 9.69
C VAL A 88 -3.32 8.41 9.52
N ARG A 89 -2.54 8.23 10.59
CA ARG A 89 -1.09 8.37 10.56
C ARG A 89 -0.45 7.44 9.53
N GLN A 90 -0.84 6.17 9.49
CA GLN A 90 -0.33 5.20 8.53
C GLN A 90 -0.65 5.61 7.09
N GLN A 91 -1.89 6.00 6.81
CA GLN A 91 -2.31 6.41 5.48
C GLN A 91 -1.65 7.74 5.05
N ALA A 92 -1.50 8.68 5.97
CA ALA A 92 -0.80 9.94 5.70
C ALA A 92 0.71 9.72 5.45
N ALA A 93 1.36 8.81 6.18
CA ALA A 93 2.74 8.42 5.93
C ALA A 93 2.91 7.77 4.55
N GLU A 94 2.02 6.88 4.15
CA GLU A 94 2.03 6.27 2.80
C GLU A 94 1.83 7.34 1.70
N ALA A 95 0.90 8.27 1.88
CA ALA A 95 0.68 9.37 0.93
C ALA A 95 1.91 10.29 0.85
N LEU A 96 2.52 10.62 1.98
CA LEU A 96 3.73 11.45 2.04
C LEU A 96 4.89 10.77 1.34
N ASN A 97 5.19 9.51 1.67
CA ASN A 97 6.26 8.73 1.07
C ASN A 97 6.09 8.61 -0.45
N PHE A 98 4.87 8.35 -0.91
CA PHE A 98 4.58 8.27 -2.34
C PHE A 98 4.85 9.60 -3.05
N ASN A 99 4.35 10.71 -2.53
CA ASN A 99 4.56 12.02 -3.16
C ASN A 99 6.02 12.48 -3.13
N LEU A 100 6.78 12.15 -2.08
CA LEU A 100 8.24 12.36 -2.05
C LEU A 100 8.96 11.51 -3.09
N SER A 101 8.57 10.24 -3.25
CA SER A 101 9.14 9.36 -4.28
C SER A 101 8.86 9.89 -5.68
N VAL A 102 7.62 10.30 -5.94
CA VAL A 102 7.21 10.89 -7.23
C VAL A 102 7.99 12.17 -7.51
N LEU A 103 8.22 13.01 -6.51
CA LEU A 103 9.05 14.21 -6.66
C LEU A 103 10.48 13.85 -7.11
N ILE A 104 11.10 12.85 -6.49
CA ILE A 104 12.44 12.38 -6.89
C ILE A 104 12.41 11.87 -8.34
N TYR A 105 11.43 11.03 -8.68
CA TYR A 105 11.30 10.50 -10.04
C TYR A 105 11.05 11.59 -11.08
N ALA A 106 10.26 12.61 -10.73
CA ALA A 106 10.02 13.77 -11.59
C ALA A 106 11.30 14.58 -11.82
N ILE A 107 12.09 14.85 -10.78
CA ILE A 107 13.37 15.54 -10.90
C ILE A 107 14.31 14.77 -11.81
N VAL A 108 14.48 13.47 -11.58
CA VAL A 108 15.33 12.60 -12.42
C VAL A 108 14.81 12.61 -13.86
N GLY A 109 13.51 12.46 -14.07
CA GLY A 109 12.89 12.48 -15.41
C GLY A 109 13.12 13.80 -16.15
N VAL A 110 12.99 14.93 -15.47
CA VAL A 110 13.26 16.25 -16.05
C VAL A 110 14.74 16.43 -16.41
N VAL A 111 15.66 15.99 -15.54
CA VAL A 111 17.09 16.03 -15.84
C VAL A 111 17.41 15.17 -17.08
N LEU A 112 16.88 13.96 -17.14
CA LEU A 112 17.05 13.08 -18.32
C LEU A 112 16.45 13.70 -19.60
N PHE A 113 15.30 14.34 -19.49
CA PHE A 113 14.68 15.09 -20.58
C PHE A 113 15.59 16.21 -21.07
N LEU A 114 16.07 17.06 -20.17
CA LEU A 114 16.92 18.22 -20.52
C LEU A 114 18.25 17.78 -21.16
N VAL A 115 18.94 16.83 -20.54
CA VAL A 115 20.22 16.31 -21.05
C VAL A 115 20.01 15.57 -22.38
N GLY A 116 19.00 14.72 -22.46
CA GLY A 116 18.67 13.98 -23.68
C GLY A 116 18.20 14.86 -24.83
N SER A 117 17.63 16.04 -24.55
CA SER A 117 17.17 17.00 -25.56
C SER A 117 18.33 17.58 -26.37
N LEU A 118 19.55 17.62 -25.82
CA LEU A 118 20.74 18.04 -26.55
C LEU A 118 21.05 17.16 -27.77
N VAL A 119 20.59 15.90 -27.75
CA VAL A 119 20.78 14.92 -28.83
C VAL A 119 19.43 14.40 -29.37
N LEU A 120 18.34 15.15 -29.19
CA LEU A 120 16.97 14.86 -29.59
C LEU A 120 16.32 13.59 -28.95
N ILE A 121 17.09 12.80 -28.22
CA ILE A 121 16.59 11.59 -27.54
C ILE A 121 15.67 11.97 -26.37
N GLY A 122 15.84 13.15 -25.76
CA GLY A 122 15.01 13.66 -24.67
C GLY A 122 13.52 13.74 -25.02
N LEU A 123 13.17 13.95 -26.29
CA LEU A 123 11.77 13.98 -26.72
C LEU A 123 11.03 12.67 -26.45
N LEU A 124 11.74 11.53 -26.36
CA LEU A 124 11.17 10.23 -26.01
C LEU A 124 10.74 10.17 -24.54
N MET A 125 11.23 11.08 -23.70
CA MET A 125 10.82 11.18 -22.31
C MET A 125 9.44 11.82 -22.11
N ILE A 126 8.93 12.59 -23.08
CA ILE A 126 7.64 13.27 -22.97
C ILE A 126 6.51 12.27 -22.68
N PRO A 127 6.30 11.20 -23.47
CA PRO A 127 5.25 10.23 -23.19
C PRO A 127 5.45 9.52 -21.84
N VAL A 128 6.68 9.30 -21.40
CA VAL A 128 6.99 8.68 -20.10
C VAL A 128 6.57 9.61 -18.96
N LEU A 129 6.89 10.90 -19.05
CA LEU A 129 6.49 11.89 -18.04
C LEU A 129 4.96 12.06 -17.99
N ILE A 130 4.29 12.07 -19.13
CA ILE A 130 2.82 12.13 -19.19
C ILE A 130 2.21 10.88 -18.55
N ALA A 131 2.70 9.69 -18.90
CA ALA A 131 2.22 8.44 -18.32
C ALA A 131 2.43 8.40 -16.79
N GLY A 132 3.58 8.90 -16.32
CA GLY A 132 3.87 9.03 -14.89
C GLY A 132 2.90 9.97 -14.17
N ALA A 133 2.58 11.13 -14.76
CA ALA A 133 1.62 12.06 -14.20
C ALA A 133 0.20 11.48 -14.13
N VAL A 134 -0.23 10.78 -15.18
CA VAL A 134 -1.52 10.08 -15.21
C VAL A 134 -1.57 8.97 -14.16
N ALA A 135 -0.51 8.16 -14.07
CA ALA A 135 -0.41 7.10 -13.07
C ALA A 135 -0.45 7.68 -11.64
N TRP A 136 0.26 8.76 -11.36
CA TRP A 136 0.21 9.46 -10.07
C TRP A 136 -1.22 9.89 -9.74
N LEU A 137 -1.91 10.56 -10.67
CA LEU A 137 -3.29 11.03 -10.47
C LEU A 137 -4.24 9.87 -10.14
N VAL A 138 -4.19 8.79 -10.92
CA VAL A 138 -5.03 7.60 -10.73
C VAL A 138 -4.74 6.97 -9.36
N LEU A 139 -3.48 6.79 -9.00
CA LEU A 139 -3.10 6.15 -7.73
C LEU A 139 -3.51 7.00 -6.52
N VAL A 140 -3.38 8.33 -6.58
CA VAL A 140 -3.83 9.24 -5.51
C VAL A 140 -5.34 9.14 -5.29
N ILE A 141 -6.12 9.13 -6.37
CA ILE A 141 -7.58 9.01 -6.29
C ILE A 141 -7.97 7.63 -5.73
N LEU A 142 -7.40 6.55 -6.26
CA LEU A 142 -7.69 5.18 -5.78
C LEU A 142 -7.34 5.01 -4.30
N ALA A 143 -6.20 5.55 -3.87
CA ALA A 143 -5.79 5.52 -2.47
C ALA A 143 -6.78 6.28 -1.58
N GLY A 144 -7.18 7.49 -1.98
CA GLY A 144 -8.17 8.28 -1.27
C GLY A 144 -9.51 7.57 -1.14
N LEU A 145 -10.00 6.97 -2.22
CA LEU A 145 -11.27 6.24 -2.20
C LEU A 145 -11.22 5.01 -1.28
N LYS A 146 -10.11 4.26 -1.29
CA LYS A 146 -9.93 3.12 -0.38
C LYS A 146 -9.83 3.57 1.07
N ALA A 147 -9.01 4.56 1.36
CA ALA A 147 -8.86 5.12 2.70
C ALA A 147 -10.19 5.68 3.25
N GLY A 148 -11.01 6.29 2.39
CA GLY A 148 -12.36 6.75 2.74
C GLY A 148 -13.34 5.63 3.11
N ARG A 149 -13.08 4.39 2.67
CA ARG A 149 -13.83 3.18 3.09
C ARG A 149 -13.24 2.53 4.35
N GLY A 150 -12.20 3.12 4.95
CA GLY A 150 -11.48 2.52 6.06
C GLY A 150 -10.53 1.39 5.65
N GLU A 151 -10.26 1.23 4.34
CA GLU A 151 -9.35 0.23 3.80
C GLU A 151 -7.94 0.80 3.72
N PRO A 152 -6.91 0.11 4.26
CA PRO A 152 -5.54 0.57 4.12
C PRO A 152 -5.09 0.47 2.65
N TYR A 153 -4.37 1.49 2.18
CA TYR A 153 -3.77 1.50 0.86
C TYR A 153 -2.26 1.62 0.94
N ARG A 154 -1.56 0.91 0.08
CA ARG A 154 -0.11 0.97 -0.05
C ARG A 154 0.27 1.20 -1.49
N TYR A 155 1.06 2.26 -1.71
CA TYR A 155 1.48 2.61 -3.06
C TYR A 155 2.56 1.68 -3.59
N PRO A 156 2.51 1.32 -4.88
CA PRO A 156 3.63 0.66 -5.55
C PRO A 156 4.80 1.62 -5.74
N LEU A 157 6.02 1.07 -5.89
CA LEU A 157 7.24 1.82 -6.23
C LEU A 157 7.55 3.01 -5.30
N THR A 158 7.17 2.90 -4.04
CA THR A 158 7.35 3.97 -3.04
C THR A 158 8.58 3.73 -2.19
N ILE A 159 9.44 4.74 -2.10
CA ILE A 159 10.56 4.77 -1.14
C ILE A 159 9.99 5.25 0.20
N ARG A 160 10.21 4.48 1.27
CA ARG A 160 9.66 4.79 2.59
C ARG A 160 10.65 5.59 3.40
N PHE A 161 10.37 6.89 3.53
CA PHE A 161 11.15 7.83 4.34
C PHE A 161 10.55 7.98 5.75
N VAL A 162 9.22 7.81 5.85
CA VAL A 162 8.44 8.01 7.08
C VAL A 162 7.67 6.73 7.41
N THR A 163 7.65 6.35 8.69
CA THR A 163 6.96 5.16 9.21
C THR A 163 5.97 5.52 10.32
#